data_f6b625786b2b803c993c4c8b5fb2b04e
#
_entry.id   f6b625786b2b803c993c4c8b5fb2b04e
#
_cell.length_a   1.000
_cell.length_b   1.000
_cell.length_c   1.000
_cell.angle_alpha   90.00
_cell.angle_beta   90.00
_cell.angle_gamma   90.00
#
_symmetry.space_group_name_H-M   'P 1'
#
loop_
_entity.id
_entity.type
_entity.pdbx_description
1 polymer ?
#
loop_
_entity_poly.entity_id
_entity_poly.type
_entity_poly.pdbx_seq_one_letter_code
_entity_poly.pdbx_strand_id
1 'polypeptide(L)'
;PLVLLGQGKPEQEQRLRQLAQQLQVADRVLFKGFQKNPLPWIKGARMLVLSSDSEGFGNVVVEALLLDTPVASTRCPGGVTEILTGELSRGLADLNSPALAQTMQSIYHSPPAIDAAALEKFSVASICQQYRQLRSA
;
A
#
# COMPACT_ATOMS: atom_id res chain seq x y z
N PRO A 1 3.19 12.07 -10.83
CA PRO A 1 3.14 10.85 -11.62
C PRO A 1 2.74 9.66 -10.76
N LEU A 2 2.19 8.61 -11.39
CA LEU A 2 2.02 7.29 -10.81
C LEU A 2 3.28 6.47 -11.11
N VAL A 3 3.89 5.90 -10.08
CA VAL A 3 5.07 5.04 -10.24
C VAL A 3 4.66 3.60 -9.96
N LEU A 4 4.86 2.71 -10.91
CA LEU A 4 4.63 1.28 -10.78
C LEU A 4 5.97 0.57 -10.54
N LEU A 5 6.11 -0.02 -9.35
CA LEU A 5 7.27 -0.83 -8.96
C LEU A 5 6.88 -2.31 -8.98
N GLY A 6 7.81 -3.13 -9.39
CA GLY A 6 7.63 -4.58 -9.45
C GLY A 6 7.75 -5.11 -10.86
N GLN A 7 7.74 -6.42 -10.96
CA GLN A 7 7.81 -7.14 -12.23
C GLN A 7 6.58 -8.06 -12.32
N GLY A 8 5.73 -7.77 -13.27
CA GLY A 8 4.60 -8.60 -13.65
C GLY A 8 4.90 -9.46 -14.88
N LYS A 9 3.88 -10.19 -15.34
CA LYS A 9 3.94 -10.84 -16.65
C LYS A 9 3.98 -9.78 -17.75
N PRO A 10 4.74 -9.97 -18.83
CA PRO A 10 4.85 -8.99 -19.92
C PRO A 10 3.48 -8.56 -20.48
N GLU A 11 2.55 -9.49 -20.60
CA GLU A 11 1.20 -9.22 -21.11
C GLU A 11 0.41 -8.28 -20.20
N GLN A 12 0.61 -8.40 -18.88
CA GLN A 12 -0.03 -7.50 -17.90
C GLN A 12 0.54 -6.09 -18.00
N GLU A 13 1.85 -5.96 -18.10
CA GLU A 13 2.48 -4.66 -18.28
C GLU A 13 2.02 -3.99 -19.57
N GLN A 14 2.01 -4.73 -20.68
CA GLN A 14 1.53 -4.22 -21.98
C GLN A 14 0.08 -3.73 -21.88
N ARG A 15 -0.79 -4.48 -21.22
CA ARG A 15 -2.18 -4.11 -21.00
C ARG A 15 -2.32 -2.82 -20.19
N LEU A 16 -1.52 -2.64 -19.14
CA LEU A 16 -1.49 -1.41 -18.35
C LEU A 16 -0.99 -0.21 -19.16
N ARG A 17 0.02 -0.39 -20.00
CA ARG A 17 0.51 0.66 -20.91
C ARG A 17 -0.55 1.09 -21.92
N GLN A 18 -1.26 0.13 -22.51
CA GLN A 18 -2.38 0.41 -23.42
C GLN A 18 -3.50 1.16 -22.72
N LEU A 19 -3.85 0.76 -21.49
CA LEU A 19 -4.87 1.45 -20.71
C LEU A 19 -4.44 2.90 -20.40
N ALA A 20 -3.18 3.12 -20.02
CA ALA A 20 -2.66 4.47 -19.78
C ALA A 20 -2.73 5.36 -21.04
N GLN A 21 -2.47 4.79 -22.23
CA GLN A 21 -2.64 5.48 -23.51
C GLN A 21 -4.11 5.82 -23.79
N GLN A 22 -5.01 4.87 -23.64
CA GLN A 22 -6.46 5.07 -23.83
C GLN A 22 -7.01 6.18 -22.91
N LEU A 23 -6.51 6.23 -21.68
CA LEU A 23 -6.89 7.24 -20.70
C LEU A 23 -6.11 8.57 -20.85
N GLN A 24 -5.23 8.68 -21.84
CA GLN A 24 -4.40 9.86 -22.12
C GLN A 24 -3.54 10.31 -20.92
N VAL A 25 -3.04 9.35 -20.14
CA VAL A 25 -2.18 9.59 -18.96
C VAL A 25 -0.83 8.87 -19.04
N ALA A 26 -0.46 8.37 -20.21
CA ALA A 26 0.76 7.57 -20.40
C ALA A 26 2.05 8.33 -20.01
N ASP A 27 2.09 9.63 -20.19
CA ASP A 27 3.19 10.53 -19.80
C ASP A 27 3.35 10.67 -18.28
N ARG A 28 2.31 10.33 -17.53
CA ARG A 28 2.25 10.41 -16.06
C ARG A 28 2.36 9.07 -15.36
N VAL A 29 2.51 7.96 -16.10
CA VAL A 29 2.65 6.60 -15.55
C VAL A 29 4.06 6.07 -15.84
N LEU A 30 4.84 5.84 -14.79
CA LEU A 30 6.23 5.42 -14.87
C LEU A 30 6.36 3.95 -14.44
N PHE A 31 6.75 3.10 -15.36
CA PHE A 31 7.04 1.69 -15.10
C PHE A 31 8.54 1.54 -14.77
N LYS A 32 8.88 1.22 -13.53
CA LYS A 32 10.25 1.12 -13.03
C LYS A 32 10.78 -0.31 -12.89
N GLY A 33 9.91 -1.30 -13.15
CA GLY A 33 10.28 -2.71 -13.01
C GLY A 33 10.62 -3.09 -11.56
N PHE A 34 11.28 -4.23 -11.39
CA PHE A 34 11.73 -4.70 -10.10
C PHE A 34 12.80 -3.78 -9.52
N GLN A 35 12.62 -3.38 -8.27
CA GLN A 35 13.59 -2.59 -7.51
C GLN A 35 14.10 -3.43 -6.34
N LYS A 36 15.42 -3.65 -6.27
CA LYS A 36 16.05 -4.39 -5.16
C LYS A 36 15.80 -3.71 -3.81
N ASN A 37 15.72 -2.39 -3.79
CA ASN A 37 15.37 -1.60 -2.62
C ASN A 37 14.25 -0.62 -2.99
N PRO A 38 12.98 -0.93 -2.69
CA PRO A 38 11.85 -0.04 -2.97
C PRO A 38 11.69 1.09 -1.95
N LEU A 39 12.32 1.00 -0.77
CA LEU A 39 12.09 1.93 0.34
C LEU A 39 12.33 3.41 -0.01
N PRO A 40 13.38 3.79 -0.77
CA PRO A 40 13.55 5.20 -1.18
C PRO A 40 12.39 5.72 -2.06
N TRP A 41 11.81 4.84 -2.89
CA TRP A 41 10.65 5.18 -3.72
C TRP A 41 9.41 5.40 -2.87
N ILE A 42 9.17 4.52 -1.89
CA ILE A 42 8.06 4.62 -0.95
C ILE A 42 8.19 5.90 -0.12
N LYS A 43 9.36 6.14 0.49
CA LYS A 43 9.63 7.32 1.32
C LYS A 43 9.49 8.63 0.54
N GLY A 44 9.85 8.64 -0.74
CA GLY A 44 9.74 9.81 -1.60
C GLY A 44 8.35 10.02 -2.22
N ALA A 45 7.44 9.09 -2.03
CA ALA A 45 6.09 9.16 -2.57
C ALA A 45 5.16 10.02 -1.69
N ARG A 46 4.17 10.65 -2.32
CA ARG A 46 3.10 11.35 -1.62
C ARG A 46 2.17 10.37 -0.88
N MET A 47 2.02 9.16 -1.42
CA MET A 47 1.32 8.04 -0.81
C MET A 47 1.73 6.73 -1.48
N LEU A 48 1.57 5.61 -0.78
CA LEU A 48 1.55 4.27 -1.35
C LEU A 48 0.11 3.94 -1.77
N VAL A 49 -0.05 3.33 -2.94
CA VAL A 49 -1.35 2.80 -3.40
C VAL A 49 -1.25 1.30 -3.57
N LEU A 50 -2.13 0.56 -2.91
CA LEU A 50 -2.25 -0.89 -3.01
C LEU A 50 -3.63 -1.25 -3.56
N SER A 51 -3.67 -1.69 -4.82
CA SER A 51 -4.92 -2.03 -5.54
C SER A 51 -5.15 -3.53 -5.67
N SER A 52 -4.76 -4.30 -4.67
CA SER A 52 -4.82 -5.76 -4.69
C SER A 52 -6.26 -6.27 -4.50
N ASP A 53 -6.57 -7.39 -5.15
CA ASP A 53 -7.82 -8.14 -4.93
C ASP A 53 -7.73 -9.03 -3.68
N SER A 54 -6.52 -9.43 -3.27
CA SER A 54 -6.23 -10.16 -2.04
C SER A 54 -4.77 -9.95 -1.64
N GLU A 55 -4.51 -9.96 -0.35
CA GLU A 55 -3.17 -9.87 0.22
C GLU A 55 -2.99 -10.92 1.31
N GLY A 56 -1.76 -11.40 1.51
CA GLY A 56 -1.43 -12.18 2.70
C GLY A 56 -1.48 -11.28 3.93
N PHE A 57 -0.39 -10.59 4.22
CA PHE A 57 -0.31 -9.63 5.33
C PHE A 57 -0.30 -8.16 4.84
N GLY A 58 0.35 -7.88 3.71
CA GLY A 58 0.54 -6.52 3.20
C GLY A 58 1.76 -5.82 3.78
N ASN A 59 2.91 -6.50 3.80
CA ASN A 59 4.17 -5.95 4.34
C ASN A 59 4.50 -4.56 3.81
N VAL A 60 4.24 -4.29 2.54
CA VAL A 60 4.51 -2.99 1.92
C VAL A 60 3.70 -1.85 2.55
N VAL A 61 2.54 -2.16 3.14
CA VAL A 61 1.71 -1.19 3.89
C VAL A 61 2.43 -0.79 5.18
N VAL A 62 2.93 -1.77 5.94
CA VAL A 62 3.70 -1.51 7.17
C VAL A 62 4.98 -0.74 6.83
N GLU A 63 5.70 -1.14 5.78
CA GLU A 63 6.91 -0.44 5.31
C GLU A 63 6.62 1.02 4.98
N ALA A 64 5.52 1.30 4.29
CA ALA A 64 5.13 2.68 3.96
C ALA A 64 4.82 3.50 5.22
N LEU A 65 4.05 2.96 6.14
CA LEU A 65 3.70 3.64 7.39
C LEU A 65 4.93 3.91 8.26
N LEU A 66 5.89 2.96 8.34
CA LEU A 66 7.16 3.16 9.05
C LEU A 66 8.05 4.23 8.40
N LEU A 67 7.85 4.53 7.13
CA LEU A 67 8.53 5.61 6.39
C LEU A 67 7.75 6.93 6.40
N ASP A 68 6.69 7.02 7.21
CA ASP A 68 5.78 8.17 7.28
C ASP A 68 5.09 8.46 5.93
N THR A 69 4.83 7.41 5.15
CA THR A 69 4.15 7.50 3.86
C THR A 69 2.71 7.02 4.01
N PRO A 70 1.72 7.89 3.79
CA PRO A 70 0.30 7.53 3.86
C PRO A 70 -0.06 6.45 2.84
N VAL A 71 -1.08 5.66 3.14
CA VAL A 71 -1.51 4.54 2.31
C VAL A 71 -2.95 4.69 1.87
N ALA A 72 -3.22 4.46 0.58
CA ALA A 72 -4.54 4.20 0.04
C ALA A 72 -4.60 2.75 -0.46
N SER A 73 -5.53 1.96 0.03
CA SER A 73 -5.63 0.53 -0.30
C SER A 73 -7.06 0.10 -0.53
N THR A 74 -7.25 -0.88 -1.40
CA THR A 74 -8.51 -1.63 -1.45
C THR A 74 -8.69 -2.44 -0.16
N ARG A 75 -9.93 -2.54 0.31
CA ARG A 75 -10.35 -3.39 1.44
C ARG A 75 -10.41 -4.86 0.97
N CYS A 76 -9.29 -5.39 0.51
CA CYS A 76 -9.20 -6.77 0.08
C CYS A 76 -9.09 -7.74 1.28
N PRO A 77 -9.45 -9.03 1.09
CA PRO A 77 -9.16 -10.05 2.09
C PRO A 77 -7.67 -10.14 2.41
N GLY A 78 -7.35 -10.29 3.70
CA GLY A 78 -5.97 -10.37 4.21
C GLY A 78 -5.67 -9.31 5.28
N GLY A 79 -4.40 -9.14 5.62
CA GLY A 79 -3.97 -8.34 6.78
C GLY A 79 -4.08 -6.82 6.63
N VAL A 80 -4.40 -6.29 5.45
CA VAL A 80 -4.44 -4.84 5.21
C VAL A 80 -5.41 -4.12 6.15
N THR A 81 -6.58 -4.70 6.41
CA THR A 81 -7.60 -4.14 7.31
C THR A 81 -7.20 -4.20 8.78
N GLU A 82 -6.27 -5.09 9.15
CA GLU A 82 -5.70 -5.18 10.49
C GLU A 82 -4.59 -4.15 10.72
N ILE A 83 -3.95 -3.71 9.63
CA ILE A 83 -2.91 -2.69 9.66
C ILE A 83 -3.53 -1.30 9.65
N LEU A 84 -4.45 -1.04 8.70
CA LEU A 84 -5.09 0.26 8.51
C LEU A 84 -6.29 0.42 9.46
N THR A 85 -6.03 0.69 10.73
CA THR A 85 -7.03 0.88 11.79
C THR A 85 -7.07 2.32 12.30
N GLY A 86 -8.09 2.71 13.07
CA GLY A 86 -8.23 4.07 13.58
C GLY A 86 -8.26 5.10 12.45
N GLU A 87 -7.48 6.17 12.59
CA GLU A 87 -7.35 7.22 11.56
C GLU A 87 -6.82 6.68 10.22
N LEU A 88 -5.96 5.65 10.25
CA LEU A 88 -5.41 5.03 9.03
C LEU A 88 -6.49 4.32 8.22
N SER A 89 -7.64 3.96 8.81
CA SER A 89 -8.76 3.32 8.11
C SER A 89 -9.37 4.21 7.01
N ARG A 90 -9.14 5.52 7.07
CA ARG A 90 -9.48 6.46 5.99
C ARG A 90 -8.80 6.13 4.67
N GLY A 91 -7.71 5.37 4.72
CA GLY A 91 -7.01 4.85 3.54
C GLY A 91 -7.64 3.59 2.94
N LEU A 92 -8.70 3.03 3.51
CA LEU A 92 -9.39 1.85 2.99
C LEU A 92 -10.51 2.22 2.04
N ALA A 93 -10.47 1.71 0.82
CA ALA A 93 -11.48 1.85 -0.22
C ALA A 93 -12.23 0.53 -0.45
N ASP A 94 -13.45 0.60 -0.91
CA ASP A 94 -14.12 -0.59 -1.45
C ASP A 94 -13.37 -1.15 -2.67
N LEU A 95 -13.56 -2.45 -2.94
CA LEU A 95 -12.82 -3.20 -3.96
C LEU A 95 -13.28 -2.80 -5.39
N ASN A 96 -13.14 -1.54 -5.73
CA ASN A 96 -13.43 -1.01 -7.06
C ASN A 96 -12.63 0.28 -7.35
N SER A 97 -12.39 0.56 -8.63
CA SER A 97 -11.57 1.69 -9.06
C SER A 97 -12.11 3.07 -8.66
N PRO A 98 -13.42 3.36 -8.75
CA PRO A 98 -13.95 4.67 -8.33
C PRO A 98 -13.74 4.94 -6.84
N ALA A 99 -13.99 3.96 -5.97
CA ALA A 99 -13.79 4.08 -4.53
C ALA A 99 -12.31 4.29 -4.20
N LEU A 100 -11.40 3.53 -4.82
CA LEU A 100 -9.96 3.71 -4.62
C LEU A 100 -9.50 5.09 -5.09
N ALA A 101 -9.97 5.58 -6.24
CA ALA A 101 -9.64 6.92 -6.73
C ALA A 101 -10.11 8.03 -5.77
N GLN A 102 -11.31 7.90 -5.21
CA GLN A 102 -11.84 8.84 -4.22
C GLN A 102 -11.00 8.83 -2.93
N THR A 103 -10.64 7.64 -2.45
CA THR A 103 -9.76 7.48 -1.28
C THR A 103 -8.39 8.09 -1.54
N MET A 104 -7.79 7.84 -2.71
CA MET A 104 -6.52 8.47 -3.10
C MET A 104 -6.61 10.00 -3.08
N GLN A 105 -7.68 10.59 -3.60
CA GLN A 105 -7.88 12.04 -3.56
C GLN A 105 -7.99 12.56 -2.12
N SER A 106 -8.76 11.87 -1.27
CA SER A 106 -8.91 12.24 0.14
C SER A 106 -7.56 12.22 0.88
N ILE A 107 -6.79 11.14 0.74
CA ILE A 107 -5.46 10.99 1.37
C ILE A 107 -4.46 12.02 0.80
N TYR A 108 -4.54 12.32 -0.50
CA TYR A 108 -3.66 13.31 -1.13
C TYR A 108 -3.83 14.71 -0.51
N HIS A 109 -5.07 15.12 -0.25
CA HIS A 109 -5.38 16.46 0.28
C HIS A 109 -5.28 16.53 1.81
N SER A 110 -5.64 15.45 2.49
CA SER A 110 -5.67 15.38 3.96
C SER A 110 -5.18 14.01 4.43
N PRO A 111 -3.85 13.79 4.44
CA PRO A 111 -3.30 12.51 4.91
C PRO A 111 -3.63 12.29 6.39
N PRO A 112 -3.92 11.04 6.81
CA PRO A 112 -4.10 10.71 8.21
C PRO A 112 -2.77 10.86 8.97
N ALA A 113 -2.84 11.18 10.25
CA ALA A 113 -1.68 11.10 11.12
C ALA A 113 -1.25 9.64 11.28
N ILE A 114 0.07 9.40 11.16
CA ILE A 114 0.67 8.07 11.34
C ILE A 114 1.27 8.03 12.74
N ASP A 115 0.68 7.22 13.61
CA ASP A 115 1.22 6.97 14.95
C ASP A 115 2.20 5.80 14.89
N ALA A 116 3.48 6.10 15.03
CA ALA A 116 4.54 5.08 15.04
C ALA A 116 4.36 4.08 16.19
N ALA A 117 3.79 4.49 17.33
CA ALA A 117 3.54 3.59 18.46
C ALA A 117 2.48 2.53 18.12
N ALA A 118 1.48 2.88 17.30
CA ALA A 118 0.48 1.93 16.83
C ALA A 118 1.05 0.85 15.90
N LEU A 119 2.24 1.09 15.32
CA LEU A 119 2.94 0.16 14.43
C LEU A 119 3.86 -0.82 15.19
N GLU A 120 4.17 -0.54 16.47
CA GLU A 120 5.06 -1.40 17.29
C GLU A 120 4.58 -2.84 17.38
N LYS A 121 3.26 -3.07 17.33
CA LYS A 121 2.66 -4.41 17.31
C LYS A 121 3.15 -5.29 16.14
N PHE A 122 3.65 -4.68 15.07
CA PHE A 122 4.20 -5.37 13.89
C PHE A 122 5.71 -5.55 13.94
N SER A 123 6.36 -5.11 15.03
CA SER A 123 7.79 -5.34 15.23
C SER A 123 8.08 -6.83 15.44
N VAL A 124 9.28 -7.26 15.04
CA VAL A 124 9.73 -8.63 15.28
C VAL A 124 9.69 -8.98 16.77
N ALA A 125 10.06 -8.03 17.65
CA ALA A 125 10.02 -8.23 19.09
C ALA A 125 8.60 -8.51 19.60
N SER A 126 7.64 -7.71 19.17
CA SER A 126 6.22 -7.85 19.54
C SER A 126 5.63 -9.18 19.06
N ILE A 127 5.90 -9.52 17.80
CA ILE A 127 5.43 -10.79 17.23
C ILE A 127 6.06 -11.99 17.96
N CYS A 128 7.36 -11.96 18.23
CA CYS A 128 8.04 -13.03 18.99
C CYS A 128 7.47 -13.18 20.41
N GLN A 129 7.09 -12.08 21.05
CA GLN A 129 6.47 -12.13 22.38
C GLN A 129 5.08 -12.79 22.33
N GLN A 130 4.26 -12.49 21.34
CA GLN A 130 2.95 -13.12 21.13
C GLN A 130 3.09 -14.64 20.94
N TYR A 131 4.05 -15.09 20.12
CA TYR A 131 4.31 -16.52 19.92
C TYR A 131 4.76 -17.21 21.20
N ARG A 132 5.57 -16.56 22.05
CA ARG A 132 5.97 -17.13 23.36
C ARG A 132 4.78 -17.33 24.30
N GLN A 133 3.82 -16.39 24.30
CA GLN A 133 2.61 -16.49 25.11
C GLN A 133 1.74 -17.68 24.70
N LEU A 134 1.65 -18.00 23.41
CA LEU A 134 0.89 -19.16 22.92
C LEU A 134 1.50 -20.51 23.37
N ARG A 135 2.81 -20.54 23.69
CA ARG A 135 3.47 -21.77 24.21
C ARG A 135 3.26 -21.95 25.71
N SER A 136 2.78 -20.95 26.41
CA SER A 136 2.60 -20.95 27.87
C SER A 136 1.14 -21.17 28.29
N ALA A 137 0.23 -21.28 27.30
CA ALA A 137 -1.18 -21.59 27.46
C ALA A 137 -1.46 -23.05 27.07
#